data_3fe1dba987e9f87f933f7982623d4e92
#
_entry.id   3fe1dba987e9f87f933f7982623d4e92
#
_cell.length_a   1.000
_cell.length_b   1.000
_cell.length_c   1.000
_cell.angle_alpha   90.00
_cell.angle_beta   90.00
_cell.angle_gamma   90.00
#
_symmetry.space_group_name_H-M   'P 1'
#
loop_
_entity.id
_entity.type
_entity.pdbx_description
1 polymer ?
#
loop_
_entity_poly.entity_id
_entity_poly.type
_entity_poly.pdbx_seq_one_letter_code
_entity_poly.pdbx_strand_id
1 'polypeptide(L)'
;MAEIDVYKEWLGIPEGDRPPDNYTLLRLVMFEDDVEKIRGNYRKLNAHVRKYATGQYLLRSQELLNEMAKAMLCLTDPDGKHEYDVSLGREPSQTEDDAPKSTLQYLVSKNLIKRSQVAEIEHFAEARGLNHRDAVIQMKLVEPVDATRALAVELRLPYVDLEDMLPEDNVLDQIPRRVVKKHSCLPLFEDRGHLLVACIDEPSPALEDEIRLRCGIPMRAVLAMPRAVNQAIAKYYAPGMREEAVVDESPSNSSTKTGKPEKAIGEKKAAPAPAAKKSKSAPLSAEEVQQRTAITAIISCWATIGSSAALYFLNEQSLPLGYMPIPIALGGIVFAVMKATYCKS
;
A
#
# COMPACT_ATOMS: atom_id res chain seq x y z
N MET A 1 31.72 -3.61 -19.22
CA MET A 1 31.10 -4.82 -18.67
C MET A 1 30.09 -5.32 -19.67
N ALA A 2 30.05 -6.61 -19.97
CA ALA A 2 29.04 -7.15 -20.89
C ALA A 2 27.67 -6.93 -20.25
N GLU A 3 26.75 -6.34 -20.99
CA GLU A 3 25.37 -6.14 -20.56
C GLU A 3 24.70 -7.51 -20.51
N ILE A 4 24.25 -7.92 -19.32
CA ILE A 4 23.62 -9.22 -19.11
C ILE A 4 22.22 -9.16 -19.69
N ASP A 5 21.87 -10.09 -20.58
CA ASP A 5 20.49 -10.31 -21.02
C ASP A 5 19.71 -11.01 -19.88
N VAL A 6 19.03 -10.20 -19.07
CA VAL A 6 18.25 -10.69 -17.92
C VAL A 6 17.12 -11.65 -18.30
N TYR A 7 16.56 -11.51 -19.49
CA TYR A 7 15.50 -12.40 -19.98
C TYR A 7 16.04 -13.80 -20.28
N LYS A 8 17.23 -13.88 -20.86
CA LYS A 8 17.90 -15.16 -21.14
C LYS A 8 18.44 -15.79 -19.85
N GLU A 9 19.22 -15.03 -19.09
CA GLU A 9 19.96 -15.56 -17.93
C GLU A 9 19.04 -15.89 -16.74
N TRP A 10 18.05 -15.04 -16.45
CA TRP A 10 17.18 -15.23 -15.28
C TRP A 10 15.87 -15.92 -15.61
N LEU A 11 15.28 -15.61 -16.76
CA LEU A 11 14.02 -16.20 -17.16
C LEU A 11 14.19 -17.37 -18.15
N GLY A 12 15.39 -17.57 -18.72
CA GLY A 12 15.66 -18.61 -19.72
C GLY A 12 14.82 -18.45 -20.97
N ILE A 13 14.52 -17.20 -21.36
CA ILE A 13 13.83 -16.87 -22.60
C ILE A 13 14.88 -16.85 -23.72
N PRO A 14 14.67 -17.59 -24.84
CA PRO A 14 15.61 -17.59 -25.96
C PRO A 14 15.91 -16.18 -26.49
N GLU A 15 17.03 -16.03 -27.19
CA GLU A 15 17.37 -14.81 -27.91
C GLU A 15 16.28 -14.48 -28.94
N GLY A 16 15.86 -13.20 -28.99
CA GLY A 16 14.80 -12.71 -29.87
C GLY A 16 14.54 -11.22 -29.61
N ASP A 17 13.38 -10.75 -30.00
CA ASP A 17 12.98 -9.36 -29.79
C ASP A 17 12.98 -9.00 -28.30
N ARG A 18 13.44 -7.80 -27.98
CA ARG A 18 13.53 -7.28 -26.61
C ARG A 18 12.83 -5.92 -26.52
N PRO A 19 11.93 -5.72 -25.52
CA PRO A 19 11.42 -6.71 -24.55
C PRO A 19 10.56 -7.79 -25.22
N PRO A 20 10.49 -9.02 -24.63
CA PRO A 20 9.60 -10.05 -25.14
C PRO A 20 8.13 -9.68 -24.94
N ASP A 21 7.22 -10.31 -25.69
CA ASP A 21 5.79 -10.14 -25.47
C ASP A 21 5.36 -10.64 -24.08
N ASN A 22 4.20 -10.17 -23.58
CA ASN A 22 3.72 -10.45 -22.22
C ASN A 22 3.53 -11.95 -21.94
N TYR A 23 3.11 -12.74 -22.93
CA TYR A 23 2.93 -14.18 -22.77
C TYR A 23 4.28 -14.89 -22.63
N THR A 24 5.22 -14.57 -23.51
CA THR A 24 6.59 -15.09 -23.45
C THR A 24 7.29 -14.66 -22.15
N LEU A 25 7.13 -13.41 -21.72
CA LEU A 25 7.70 -12.88 -20.49
C LEU A 25 7.23 -13.67 -19.25
N LEU A 26 5.95 -14.02 -19.20
CA LEU A 26 5.37 -14.82 -18.11
C LEU A 26 5.42 -16.33 -18.36
N ARG A 27 6.09 -16.80 -19.42
CA ARG A 27 6.19 -18.21 -19.81
C ARG A 27 4.82 -18.87 -19.95
N LEU A 28 3.92 -18.20 -20.60
CA LEU A 28 2.57 -18.65 -20.93
C LEU A 28 2.47 -19.06 -22.40
N VAL A 29 1.46 -19.86 -22.69
CA VAL A 29 1.05 -20.11 -24.08
C VAL A 29 0.39 -18.84 -24.61
N MET A 30 0.59 -18.54 -25.90
CA MET A 30 -0.06 -17.42 -26.55
C MET A 30 -1.59 -17.48 -26.36
N PHE A 31 -2.18 -16.35 -26.01
CA PHE A 31 -3.63 -16.21 -25.75
C PHE A 31 -4.17 -17.06 -24.59
N GLU A 32 -3.34 -17.33 -23.57
CA GLU A 32 -3.80 -17.98 -22.33
C GLU A 32 -4.92 -17.17 -21.66
N ASP A 33 -6.05 -17.83 -21.38
CA ASP A 33 -7.24 -17.18 -20.81
C ASP A 33 -7.43 -17.52 -19.30
N ASP A 34 -6.68 -18.49 -18.77
CA ASP A 34 -6.75 -18.85 -17.36
C ASP A 34 -6.00 -17.86 -16.46
N VAL A 35 -6.78 -16.98 -15.82
CA VAL A 35 -6.27 -15.95 -14.91
C VAL A 35 -5.45 -16.52 -13.74
N GLU A 36 -5.85 -17.68 -13.18
CA GLU A 36 -5.12 -18.28 -12.07
C GLU A 36 -3.77 -18.85 -12.53
N LYS A 37 -3.70 -19.36 -13.74
CA LYS A 37 -2.45 -19.82 -14.34
C LYS A 37 -1.50 -18.65 -14.63
N ILE A 38 -2.03 -17.54 -15.15
CA ILE A 38 -1.26 -16.30 -15.39
C ILE A 38 -0.65 -15.81 -14.06
N ARG A 39 -1.47 -15.68 -13.01
CA ARG A 39 -1.02 -15.27 -11.67
C ARG A 39 -0.04 -16.25 -11.05
N GLY A 40 -0.30 -17.54 -11.20
CA GLY A 40 0.57 -18.61 -10.69
C GLY A 40 1.98 -18.56 -11.29
N ASN A 41 2.08 -18.35 -12.61
CA ASN A 41 3.37 -18.21 -13.30
C ASN A 41 4.07 -16.91 -12.88
N TYR A 42 3.34 -15.79 -12.84
CA TYR A 42 3.89 -14.52 -12.35
C TYR A 42 4.52 -14.67 -10.96
N ARG A 43 3.82 -15.26 -9.98
CA ARG A 43 4.36 -15.44 -8.62
C ARG A 43 5.64 -16.28 -8.61
N LYS A 44 5.69 -17.36 -9.38
CA LYS A 44 6.89 -18.21 -9.46
C LYS A 44 8.08 -17.44 -10.02
N LEU A 45 7.87 -16.70 -11.10
CA LEU A 45 8.92 -15.92 -11.76
C LEU A 45 9.34 -14.72 -10.90
N ASN A 46 8.40 -14.04 -10.26
CA ASN A 46 8.66 -12.95 -9.34
C ASN A 46 9.54 -13.41 -8.16
N ALA A 47 9.17 -14.52 -7.50
CA ALA A 47 9.97 -15.10 -6.43
C ALA A 47 11.37 -15.54 -6.89
N HIS A 48 11.51 -15.94 -8.17
CA HIS A 48 12.79 -16.29 -8.75
C HIS A 48 13.67 -15.05 -8.98
N VAL A 49 13.14 -14.01 -9.63
CA VAL A 49 13.86 -12.78 -9.96
C VAL A 49 14.26 -12.00 -8.71
N ARG A 50 13.44 -12.00 -7.66
CA ARG A 50 13.78 -11.39 -6.36
C ARG A 50 15.07 -11.92 -5.74
N LYS A 51 15.52 -13.12 -6.07
CA LYS A 51 16.80 -13.66 -5.61
C LYS A 51 18.00 -12.91 -6.16
N TYR A 52 17.84 -12.23 -7.29
CA TYR A 52 18.86 -11.39 -7.92
C TYR A 52 18.80 -9.93 -7.48
N ALA A 53 17.83 -9.53 -6.65
CA ALA A 53 17.64 -8.16 -6.15
C ALA A 53 18.68 -7.76 -5.10
N THR A 54 19.97 -8.04 -5.37
CA THR A 54 21.09 -7.73 -4.47
C THR A 54 22.31 -7.20 -5.25
N GLY A 55 23.06 -6.29 -4.62
CA GLY A 55 24.30 -5.78 -5.17
C GLY A 55 24.12 -5.07 -6.53
N GLN A 56 24.98 -5.39 -7.49
CA GLN A 56 25.02 -4.74 -8.80
C GLN A 56 23.76 -4.98 -9.67
N TYR A 57 22.97 -5.99 -9.36
CA TYR A 57 21.78 -6.36 -10.13
C TYR A 57 20.46 -5.79 -9.56
N LEU A 58 20.51 -5.03 -8.48
CA LEU A 58 19.33 -4.48 -7.79
C LEU A 58 18.42 -3.72 -8.77
N LEU A 59 18.97 -2.77 -9.52
CA LEU A 59 18.20 -1.94 -10.44
C LEU A 59 17.57 -2.77 -11.57
N ARG A 60 18.37 -3.64 -12.20
CA ARG A 60 17.91 -4.50 -13.29
C ARG A 60 16.84 -5.50 -12.85
N SER A 61 16.95 -6.01 -11.62
CA SER A 61 15.91 -6.89 -11.07
C SER A 61 14.62 -6.14 -10.78
N GLN A 62 14.67 -4.89 -10.32
CA GLN A 62 13.49 -4.05 -10.13
C GLN A 62 12.79 -3.73 -11.45
N GLU A 63 13.55 -3.35 -12.49
CA GLU A 63 13.03 -3.11 -13.83
C GLU A 63 12.27 -4.34 -14.36
N LEU A 64 12.90 -5.53 -14.29
CA LEU A 64 12.27 -6.77 -14.75
C LEU A 64 11.04 -7.16 -13.90
N LEU A 65 11.08 -6.97 -12.59
CA LEU A 65 9.93 -7.21 -11.73
C LEU A 65 8.74 -6.31 -12.08
N ASN A 66 9.00 -5.03 -12.40
CA ASN A 66 7.97 -4.11 -12.84
C ASN A 66 7.41 -4.47 -14.23
N GLU A 67 8.27 -4.88 -15.17
CA GLU A 67 7.81 -5.37 -16.48
C GLU A 67 6.91 -6.60 -16.35
N MET A 68 7.31 -7.58 -15.53
CA MET A 68 6.48 -8.75 -15.28
C MET A 68 5.14 -8.40 -14.58
N ALA A 69 5.15 -7.40 -13.69
CA ALA A 69 3.94 -6.92 -13.04
C ALA A 69 2.99 -6.25 -14.04
N LYS A 70 3.52 -5.39 -14.93
CA LYS A 70 2.77 -4.78 -16.04
C LYS A 70 2.17 -5.84 -16.97
N ALA A 71 2.95 -6.85 -17.34
CA ALA A 71 2.49 -7.96 -18.18
C ALA A 71 1.35 -8.74 -17.49
N MET A 72 1.49 -9.07 -16.21
CA MET A 72 0.46 -9.78 -15.45
C MET A 72 -0.83 -8.96 -15.37
N LEU A 73 -0.74 -7.67 -15.07
CA LEU A 73 -1.90 -6.77 -15.01
C LEU A 73 -2.60 -6.66 -16.36
N CYS A 74 -1.84 -6.49 -17.44
CA CYS A 74 -2.39 -6.46 -18.79
C CYS A 74 -3.16 -7.74 -19.13
N LEU A 75 -2.61 -8.91 -18.80
CA LEU A 75 -3.22 -10.21 -19.12
C LEU A 75 -4.33 -10.65 -18.17
N THR A 76 -4.46 -10.01 -17.00
CA THR A 76 -5.54 -10.31 -16.03
C THR A 76 -6.66 -9.29 -16.03
N ASP A 77 -6.50 -8.16 -16.71
CA ASP A 77 -7.52 -7.17 -16.96
C ASP A 77 -8.28 -7.53 -18.25
N PRO A 78 -9.58 -7.76 -18.21
CA PRO A 78 -10.35 -8.19 -19.39
C PRO A 78 -10.20 -7.25 -20.59
N ASP A 79 -10.33 -5.94 -20.35
CA ASP A 79 -10.26 -4.94 -21.40
C ASP A 79 -8.83 -4.79 -21.94
N GLY A 80 -7.84 -4.70 -21.03
CA GLY A 80 -6.42 -4.60 -21.40
C GLY A 80 -5.91 -5.84 -22.13
N LYS A 81 -6.38 -7.04 -21.73
CA LYS A 81 -6.06 -8.30 -22.42
C LYS A 81 -6.65 -8.33 -23.82
N HIS A 82 -7.92 -7.94 -23.96
CA HIS A 82 -8.59 -7.92 -25.27
C HIS A 82 -7.86 -7.00 -26.24
N GLU A 83 -7.55 -5.76 -25.84
CA GLU A 83 -6.80 -4.83 -26.67
C GLU A 83 -5.41 -5.38 -27.05
N TYR A 84 -4.72 -5.99 -26.07
CA TYR A 84 -3.41 -6.57 -26.29
C TYR A 84 -3.45 -7.77 -27.24
N ASP A 85 -4.42 -8.67 -27.08
CA ASP A 85 -4.61 -9.84 -27.93
C ASP A 85 -4.94 -9.45 -29.38
N VAL A 86 -5.79 -8.44 -29.57
CA VAL A 86 -6.07 -7.88 -30.89
C VAL A 86 -4.80 -7.29 -31.52
N SER A 87 -3.96 -6.62 -30.74
CA SER A 87 -2.68 -6.09 -31.24
C SER A 87 -1.70 -7.18 -31.68
N LEU A 88 -1.83 -8.39 -31.13
CA LEU A 88 -1.05 -9.58 -31.50
C LEU A 88 -1.71 -10.41 -32.61
N GLY A 89 -2.86 -9.96 -33.16
CA GLY A 89 -3.53 -10.59 -34.28
C GLY A 89 -4.60 -11.62 -33.88
N ARG A 90 -5.05 -11.67 -32.65
CA ARG A 90 -6.23 -12.44 -32.25
C ARG A 90 -7.48 -11.77 -32.85
N GLU A 91 -8.31 -12.53 -33.56
CA GLU A 91 -9.58 -12.01 -34.01
C GLU A 91 -10.46 -11.64 -32.81
N PRO A 92 -11.13 -10.45 -32.83
CA PRO A 92 -12.00 -10.05 -31.73
C PRO A 92 -13.16 -11.04 -31.60
N SER A 93 -13.10 -11.88 -30.57
CA SER A 93 -14.24 -12.73 -30.23
C SER A 93 -15.29 -11.87 -29.54
N GLN A 94 -16.47 -11.76 -30.14
CA GLN A 94 -17.63 -11.20 -29.47
C GLN A 94 -18.09 -12.21 -28.42
N THR A 95 -17.56 -12.11 -27.23
CA THR A 95 -18.10 -12.82 -26.07
C THR A 95 -19.32 -12.05 -25.59
N GLU A 96 -20.50 -12.46 -26.08
CA GLU A 96 -21.82 -11.87 -25.75
C GLU A 96 -22.24 -12.07 -24.27
N ASP A 97 -21.39 -12.57 -23.38
CA ASP A 97 -21.84 -13.07 -22.07
C ASP A 97 -21.08 -12.48 -20.85
N ASP A 98 -20.49 -11.30 -20.97
CA ASP A 98 -19.82 -10.67 -19.85
C ASP A 98 -20.64 -9.54 -19.19
N ALA A 99 -21.90 -9.84 -18.83
CA ALA A 99 -22.55 -9.02 -17.81
C ALA A 99 -21.73 -9.13 -16.50
N PRO A 100 -21.40 -8.01 -15.84
CA PRO A 100 -20.62 -8.04 -14.60
C PRO A 100 -21.38 -8.86 -13.56
N LYS A 101 -20.77 -9.96 -13.11
CA LYS A 101 -21.32 -10.78 -12.03
C LYS A 101 -21.19 -10.01 -10.74
N SER A 102 -22.29 -9.87 -9.98
CA SER A 102 -22.19 -9.25 -8.66
C SER A 102 -21.23 -10.07 -7.77
N THR A 103 -20.66 -9.43 -6.77
CA THR A 103 -19.78 -10.06 -5.76
C THR A 103 -20.37 -11.38 -5.25
N LEU A 104 -21.66 -11.38 -4.88
CA LEU A 104 -22.33 -12.58 -4.36
C LEU A 104 -22.51 -13.66 -5.42
N GLN A 105 -22.87 -13.28 -6.65
CA GLN A 105 -23.01 -14.23 -7.77
C GLN A 105 -21.68 -14.90 -8.10
N TYR A 106 -20.59 -14.14 -8.10
CA TYR A 106 -19.24 -14.68 -8.29
C TYR A 106 -18.89 -15.69 -7.20
N LEU A 107 -19.11 -15.33 -5.91
CA LEU A 107 -18.81 -16.22 -4.78
C LEU A 107 -19.63 -17.51 -4.81
N VAL A 108 -20.92 -17.44 -5.24
CA VAL A 108 -21.75 -18.62 -5.46
C VAL A 108 -21.21 -19.48 -6.62
N SER A 109 -20.82 -18.85 -7.74
CA SER A 109 -20.28 -19.58 -8.90
C SER A 109 -18.98 -20.33 -8.60
N LYS A 110 -18.18 -19.81 -7.66
CA LYS A 110 -16.95 -20.43 -7.16
C LYS A 110 -17.21 -21.41 -6.00
N ASN A 111 -18.47 -21.64 -5.61
CA ASN A 111 -18.85 -22.48 -4.48
C ASN A 111 -18.27 -22.05 -3.12
N LEU A 112 -17.91 -20.77 -2.97
CA LEU A 112 -17.40 -20.20 -1.73
C LEU A 112 -18.52 -19.89 -0.73
N ILE A 113 -19.73 -19.58 -1.24
CA ILE A 113 -20.95 -19.40 -0.45
C ILE A 113 -22.10 -20.19 -1.07
N LYS A 114 -23.10 -20.54 -0.26
CA LYS A 114 -24.33 -21.20 -0.74
C LYS A 114 -25.35 -20.17 -1.19
N ARG A 115 -26.18 -20.52 -2.20
CA ARG A 115 -27.29 -19.65 -2.63
C ARG A 115 -28.25 -19.27 -1.49
N SER A 116 -28.46 -20.18 -0.52
CA SER A 116 -29.31 -19.91 0.63
C SER A 116 -28.77 -18.83 1.57
N GLN A 117 -27.47 -18.54 1.53
CA GLN A 117 -26.82 -17.53 2.37
C GLN A 117 -26.88 -16.13 1.75
N VAL A 118 -27.21 -16.01 0.46
CA VAL A 118 -27.22 -14.71 -0.25
C VAL A 118 -28.16 -13.72 0.43
N ALA A 119 -29.40 -14.10 0.69
CA ALA A 119 -30.39 -13.23 1.35
C ALA A 119 -29.98 -12.81 2.76
N GLU A 120 -29.30 -13.71 3.49
CA GLU A 120 -28.78 -13.40 4.84
C GLU A 120 -27.63 -12.38 4.77
N ILE A 121 -26.74 -12.52 3.78
CA ILE A 121 -25.62 -11.60 3.56
C ILE A 121 -26.15 -10.22 3.14
N GLU A 122 -27.11 -10.17 2.21
CA GLU A 122 -27.74 -8.91 1.76
C GLU A 122 -28.40 -8.18 2.95
N HIS A 123 -29.19 -8.88 3.74
CA HIS A 123 -29.81 -8.30 4.94
C HIS A 123 -28.78 -7.82 5.97
N PHE A 124 -27.69 -8.59 6.16
CA PHE A 124 -26.61 -8.18 7.07
C PHE A 124 -25.87 -6.93 6.54
N ALA A 125 -25.62 -6.85 5.25
CA ALA A 125 -24.98 -5.73 4.58
C ALA A 125 -25.84 -4.45 4.72
N GLU A 126 -27.13 -4.54 4.39
CA GLU A 126 -28.10 -3.43 4.52
C GLU A 126 -28.23 -2.95 5.96
N ALA A 127 -28.40 -3.86 6.93
CA ALA A 127 -28.56 -3.51 8.34
C ALA A 127 -27.35 -2.78 8.92
N ARG A 128 -26.17 -2.93 8.34
CA ARG A 128 -24.93 -2.32 8.83
C ARG A 128 -24.34 -1.25 7.88
N GLY A 129 -24.96 -1.04 6.73
CA GLY A 129 -24.47 -0.11 5.70
C GLY A 129 -23.10 -0.53 5.14
N LEU A 130 -22.89 -1.85 4.97
CA LEU A 130 -21.66 -2.43 4.45
C LEU A 130 -21.82 -2.79 2.97
N ASN A 131 -20.71 -2.81 2.22
CA ASN A 131 -20.69 -3.47 0.93
C ASN A 131 -20.69 -5.01 1.11
N HIS A 132 -21.03 -5.75 0.06
CA HIS A 132 -21.13 -7.22 0.12
C HIS A 132 -19.79 -7.88 0.46
N ARG A 133 -18.66 -7.34 -0.02
CA ARG A 133 -17.30 -7.82 0.33
C ARG A 133 -17.08 -7.79 1.84
N ASP A 134 -17.34 -6.64 2.47
CA ASP A 134 -17.09 -6.46 3.90
C ASP A 134 -18.08 -7.28 4.74
N ALA A 135 -19.32 -7.42 4.26
CA ALA A 135 -20.32 -8.27 4.91
C ALA A 135 -19.87 -9.73 4.98
N VAL A 136 -19.44 -10.34 3.86
CA VAL A 136 -19.00 -11.74 3.84
C VAL A 136 -17.74 -11.98 4.67
N ILE A 137 -16.83 -10.98 4.73
CA ILE A 137 -15.64 -11.04 5.57
C ILE A 137 -16.00 -10.98 7.06
N GLN A 138 -16.91 -10.06 7.46
CA GLN A 138 -17.35 -9.94 8.85
C GLN A 138 -18.13 -11.16 9.33
N MET A 139 -18.92 -11.77 8.45
CA MET A 139 -19.61 -13.03 8.74
C MET A 139 -18.67 -14.24 8.72
N LYS A 140 -17.39 -14.06 8.37
CA LYS A 140 -16.36 -15.12 8.28
C LYS A 140 -16.75 -16.27 7.33
N LEU A 141 -17.47 -15.95 6.27
CA LEU A 141 -17.91 -16.94 5.28
C LEU A 141 -16.86 -17.20 4.21
N VAL A 142 -16.05 -16.18 3.90
CA VAL A 142 -15.07 -16.20 2.81
C VAL A 142 -13.78 -15.55 3.28
N GLU A 143 -12.65 -16.01 2.75
CA GLU A 143 -11.35 -15.37 2.97
C GLU A 143 -11.30 -13.96 2.35
N PRO A 144 -10.62 -12.99 2.99
CA PRO A 144 -10.54 -11.61 2.51
C PRO A 144 -10.02 -11.48 1.08
N VAL A 145 -9.12 -12.36 0.65
CA VAL A 145 -8.56 -12.38 -0.71
C VAL A 145 -9.66 -12.69 -1.73
N ASP A 146 -10.43 -13.75 -1.49
CA ASP A 146 -11.47 -14.19 -2.42
C ASP A 146 -12.65 -13.22 -2.45
N ALA A 147 -12.99 -12.61 -1.32
CA ALA A 147 -13.98 -11.54 -1.25
C ALA A 147 -13.55 -10.30 -2.03
N THR A 148 -12.27 -9.90 -1.97
CA THR A 148 -11.73 -8.77 -2.74
C THR A 148 -11.67 -9.09 -4.24
N ARG A 149 -11.32 -10.33 -4.61
CA ARG A 149 -11.37 -10.79 -6.01
C ARG A 149 -12.80 -10.77 -6.57
N ALA A 150 -13.79 -11.14 -5.76
CA ALA A 150 -15.19 -11.07 -6.16
C ALA A 150 -15.64 -9.63 -6.44
N LEU A 151 -15.23 -8.67 -5.60
CA LEU A 151 -15.47 -7.25 -5.84
C LEU A 151 -14.73 -6.76 -7.10
N ALA A 152 -13.51 -7.22 -7.35
CA ALA A 152 -12.76 -6.87 -8.55
C ALA A 152 -13.49 -7.28 -9.84
N VAL A 153 -14.11 -8.46 -9.84
CA VAL A 153 -14.93 -8.93 -10.96
C VAL A 153 -16.19 -8.07 -11.14
N GLU A 154 -16.86 -7.69 -10.06
CA GLU A 154 -18.05 -6.83 -10.11
C GLU A 154 -17.71 -5.45 -10.69
N LEU A 155 -16.58 -4.86 -10.28
CA LEU A 155 -16.13 -3.54 -10.73
C LEU A 155 -15.36 -3.58 -12.07
N ARG A 156 -15.15 -4.76 -12.65
CA ARG A 156 -14.29 -4.96 -13.85
C ARG A 156 -12.89 -4.38 -13.68
N LEU A 157 -12.34 -4.44 -12.47
CA LEU A 157 -10.99 -3.99 -12.17
C LEU A 157 -10.06 -5.19 -11.94
N PRO A 158 -8.80 -5.13 -12.38
CA PRO A 158 -7.85 -6.18 -12.08
C PRO A 158 -7.53 -6.21 -10.58
N TYR A 159 -7.40 -7.43 -10.02
CA TYR A 159 -6.96 -7.64 -8.65
C TYR A 159 -5.43 -7.80 -8.60
N VAL A 160 -4.80 -7.14 -7.64
CA VAL A 160 -3.35 -7.25 -7.40
C VAL A 160 -3.03 -7.66 -5.97
N ASP A 161 -1.95 -8.43 -5.83
CA ASP A 161 -1.34 -8.71 -4.54
C ASP A 161 -0.15 -7.76 -4.35
N LEU A 162 -0.26 -6.86 -3.38
CA LEU A 162 0.77 -5.86 -3.13
C LEU A 162 2.07 -6.44 -2.52
N GLU A 163 2.04 -7.67 -2.01
CA GLU A 163 3.25 -8.35 -1.54
C GLU A 163 4.19 -8.69 -2.71
N ASP A 164 3.62 -8.92 -3.89
CA ASP A 164 4.34 -9.22 -5.11
C ASP A 164 4.71 -7.97 -5.93
N MET A 165 4.22 -6.77 -5.55
CA MET A 165 4.44 -5.52 -6.27
C MET A 165 5.57 -4.69 -5.66
N LEU A 166 6.29 -3.97 -6.52
CA LEU A 166 7.28 -2.95 -6.12
C LEU A 166 6.87 -1.62 -6.73
N PRO A 167 6.31 -0.69 -5.94
CA PRO A 167 6.03 0.66 -6.42
C PRO A 167 7.29 1.39 -6.85
N GLU A 168 7.18 2.24 -7.87
CA GLU A 168 8.27 3.09 -8.33
C GLU A 168 8.39 4.35 -7.45
N ASP A 169 9.59 4.66 -6.97
CA ASP A 169 9.83 5.79 -6.07
C ASP A 169 9.47 7.15 -6.71
N ASN A 170 9.76 7.33 -8.00
CA ASN A 170 9.38 8.52 -8.76
C ASN A 170 7.86 8.77 -8.76
N VAL A 171 7.06 7.71 -8.84
CA VAL A 171 5.60 7.78 -8.79
C VAL A 171 5.10 8.05 -7.37
N LEU A 172 5.72 7.39 -6.38
CA LEU A 172 5.40 7.62 -4.98
C LEU A 172 5.66 9.07 -4.54
N ASP A 173 6.73 9.69 -5.06
CA ASP A 173 7.12 11.05 -4.71
C ASP A 173 6.19 12.12 -5.32
N GLN A 174 5.49 11.82 -6.41
CA GLN A 174 4.54 12.73 -7.06
C GLN A 174 3.23 12.89 -6.27
N ILE A 175 2.85 11.89 -5.46
CA ILE A 175 1.58 11.88 -4.75
C ILE A 175 1.82 12.02 -3.24
N PRO A 176 1.39 13.15 -2.62
CA PRO A 176 1.65 13.37 -1.21
C PRO A 176 0.86 12.42 -0.32
N ARG A 177 1.43 12.12 0.84
CA ARG A 177 0.88 11.23 1.86
C ARG A 177 -0.58 11.52 2.22
N ARG A 178 -0.98 12.81 2.25
CA ARG A 178 -2.36 13.19 2.59
C ARG A 178 -3.39 12.64 1.60
N VAL A 179 -3.06 12.61 0.30
CA VAL A 179 -3.94 12.10 -0.77
C VAL A 179 -4.08 10.59 -0.63
N VAL A 180 -2.94 9.91 -0.51
CA VAL A 180 -2.87 8.46 -0.33
C VAL A 180 -3.67 7.99 0.88
N LYS A 181 -3.57 8.69 2.00
CA LYS A 181 -4.34 8.38 3.21
C LYS A 181 -5.82 8.73 3.11
N LYS A 182 -6.15 9.88 2.48
CA LYS A 182 -7.54 10.32 2.33
C LYS A 182 -8.36 9.32 1.51
N HIS A 183 -7.75 8.79 0.44
CA HIS A 183 -8.43 7.90 -0.49
C HIS A 183 -8.08 6.42 -0.29
N SER A 184 -7.23 6.09 0.70
CA SER A 184 -6.79 4.72 0.98
C SER A 184 -6.30 4.01 -0.28
N CYS A 185 -5.41 4.67 -1.03
CA CYS A 185 -4.87 4.18 -2.29
C CYS A 185 -3.34 4.15 -2.25
N LEU A 186 -2.72 3.40 -3.16
CA LEU A 186 -1.27 3.32 -3.30
C LEU A 186 -0.91 3.46 -4.79
N PRO A 187 -0.17 4.50 -5.20
CA PRO A 187 0.37 4.58 -6.55
C PRO A 187 1.45 3.50 -6.72
N LEU A 188 1.47 2.85 -7.88
CA LEU A 188 2.37 1.73 -8.16
C LEU A 188 3.45 2.13 -9.17
N PHE A 189 3.06 2.31 -10.41
CA PHE A 189 3.96 2.66 -11.52
C PHE A 189 3.15 3.19 -12.70
N GLU A 190 3.84 3.79 -13.66
CA GLU A 190 3.25 4.22 -14.93
C GLU A 190 3.26 3.08 -15.94
N ASP A 191 2.14 2.87 -16.63
CA ASP A 191 2.00 1.92 -17.73
C ASP A 191 1.17 2.53 -18.87
N ARG A 192 1.75 2.55 -20.08
CA ARG A 192 1.11 3.06 -21.31
C ARG A 192 0.45 4.43 -21.17
N GLY A 193 1.09 5.36 -20.44
CA GLY A 193 0.58 6.71 -20.22
C GLY A 193 -0.56 6.80 -19.20
N HIS A 194 -0.77 5.76 -18.39
CA HIS A 194 -1.69 5.74 -17.27
C HIS A 194 -0.93 5.47 -15.98
N LEU A 195 -1.31 6.14 -14.92
CA LEU A 195 -0.80 5.83 -13.60
C LEU A 195 -1.62 4.71 -12.96
N LEU A 196 -1.00 3.57 -12.69
CA LEU A 196 -1.66 2.50 -11.97
C LEU A 196 -1.71 2.80 -10.47
N VAL A 197 -2.91 2.70 -9.91
CA VAL A 197 -3.16 3.00 -8.49
C VAL A 197 -3.95 1.87 -7.86
N ALA A 198 -3.38 1.25 -6.82
CA ALA A 198 -4.07 0.25 -6.05
C ALA A 198 -5.06 0.92 -5.08
N CYS A 199 -6.32 0.54 -5.20
CA CYS A 199 -7.44 1.04 -4.40
C CYS A 199 -8.03 -0.09 -3.56
N ILE A 200 -8.69 0.27 -2.46
CA ILE A 200 -9.44 -0.67 -1.62
C ILE A 200 -10.82 -0.95 -2.21
N ASP A 201 -11.44 0.10 -2.72
CA ASP A 201 -12.79 0.10 -3.30
C ASP A 201 -12.77 0.81 -4.66
N GLU A 202 -13.95 0.98 -5.25
CA GLU A 202 -14.13 1.76 -6.47
C GLU A 202 -13.51 3.17 -6.31
N PRO A 203 -12.66 3.61 -7.25
CA PRO A 203 -12.05 4.93 -7.17
C PRO A 203 -13.11 6.02 -7.27
N SER A 204 -12.99 7.04 -6.41
CA SER A 204 -13.87 8.20 -6.49
C SER A 204 -13.43 9.13 -7.64
N PRO A 205 -14.35 9.79 -8.36
CA PRO A 205 -13.99 10.78 -9.38
C PRO A 205 -13.06 11.89 -8.85
N ALA A 206 -13.20 12.23 -7.57
CA ALA A 206 -12.32 13.21 -6.93
C ALA A 206 -10.85 12.72 -6.82
N LEU A 207 -10.62 11.43 -6.66
CA LEU A 207 -9.27 10.85 -6.69
C LEU A 207 -8.69 10.90 -8.10
N GLU A 208 -9.49 10.54 -9.11
CA GLU A 208 -9.05 10.57 -10.51
C GLU A 208 -8.66 11.98 -10.96
N ASP A 209 -9.47 12.96 -10.63
CA ASP A 209 -9.20 14.36 -10.92
C ASP A 209 -7.95 14.88 -10.17
N GLU A 210 -7.80 14.51 -8.89
CA GLU A 210 -6.64 14.93 -8.10
C GLU A 210 -5.34 14.32 -8.64
N ILE A 211 -5.35 13.06 -9.07
CA ILE A 211 -4.18 12.40 -9.69
C ILE A 211 -3.88 13.01 -11.05
N ARG A 212 -4.89 13.18 -11.91
CA ARG A 212 -4.72 13.80 -13.23
C ARG A 212 -4.14 15.21 -13.13
N LEU A 213 -4.61 15.99 -12.16
CA LEU A 213 -4.11 17.37 -11.95
C LEU A 213 -2.64 17.38 -11.53
N ARG A 214 -2.18 16.39 -10.76
CA ARG A 214 -0.82 16.35 -10.23
C ARG A 214 0.18 15.71 -11.18
N CYS A 215 -0.18 14.55 -11.72
CA CYS A 215 0.72 13.76 -12.54
C CYS A 215 0.59 14.06 -14.05
N GLY A 216 -0.45 14.79 -14.47
CA GLY A 216 -0.70 15.11 -15.88
C GLY A 216 -1.16 13.92 -16.72
N ILE A 217 -1.26 12.73 -16.15
CA ILE A 217 -1.68 11.50 -16.81
C ILE A 217 -2.93 10.92 -16.14
N PRO A 218 -3.79 10.22 -16.90
CA PRO A 218 -4.97 9.57 -16.33
C PRO A 218 -4.56 8.42 -15.42
N MET A 219 -5.41 8.14 -14.44
CA MET A 219 -5.23 7.02 -13.53
C MET A 219 -5.96 5.77 -14.07
N ARG A 220 -5.40 4.60 -13.78
CA ARG A 220 -6.04 3.28 -13.93
C ARG A 220 -6.06 2.60 -12.57
N ALA A 221 -7.26 2.29 -12.09
CA ALA A 221 -7.42 1.64 -10.80
C ALA A 221 -7.18 0.13 -10.89
N VAL A 222 -6.58 -0.42 -9.86
CA VAL A 222 -6.50 -1.86 -9.61
C VAL A 222 -6.93 -2.12 -8.17
N LEU A 223 -7.61 -3.24 -7.92
CA LEU A 223 -8.05 -3.55 -6.57
C LEU A 223 -7.02 -4.36 -5.80
N ALA A 224 -6.86 -4.01 -4.53
CA ALA A 224 -6.00 -4.73 -3.60
C ALA A 224 -6.69 -4.89 -2.24
N MET A 225 -6.21 -5.87 -1.45
CA MET A 225 -6.75 -6.08 -0.10
C MET A 225 -6.57 -4.83 0.79
N PRO A 226 -7.60 -4.44 1.57
CA PRO A 226 -7.52 -3.28 2.47
C PRO A 226 -6.31 -3.33 3.41
N ARG A 227 -6.03 -4.51 3.96
CA ARG A 227 -4.88 -4.71 4.87
C ARG A 227 -3.55 -4.48 4.15
N ALA A 228 -3.41 -5.00 2.93
CA ALA A 228 -2.19 -4.86 2.14
C ALA A 228 -1.94 -3.39 1.74
N VAL A 229 -2.99 -2.67 1.32
CA VAL A 229 -2.89 -1.22 1.02
C VAL A 229 -2.45 -0.44 2.25
N ASN A 230 -3.08 -0.67 3.40
CA ASN A 230 -2.73 0.04 4.65
C ASN A 230 -1.29 -0.27 5.11
N GLN A 231 -0.83 -1.51 4.97
CA GLN A 231 0.56 -1.89 5.27
C GLN A 231 1.55 -1.22 4.31
N ALA A 232 1.22 -1.18 3.03
CA ALA A 232 2.04 -0.51 2.02
C ALA A 232 2.09 1.01 2.26
N ILE A 233 0.97 1.65 2.60
CA ILE A 233 0.93 3.06 3.00
C ILE A 233 1.82 3.30 4.23
N ALA A 234 1.75 2.44 5.23
CA ALA A 234 2.61 2.56 6.42
C ALA A 234 4.11 2.41 6.09
N LYS A 235 4.43 1.58 5.11
CA LYS A 235 5.81 1.33 4.66
C LYS A 235 6.37 2.46 3.80
N TYR A 236 5.64 2.89 2.78
CA TYR A 236 6.14 3.83 1.76
C TYR A 236 5.83 5.30 2.08
N TYR A 237 4.83 5.55 2.92
CA TYR A 237 4.38 6.88 3.36
C TYR A 237 4.39 6.98 4.89
N ALA A 238 5.51 6.58 5.52
CA ALA A 238 5.70 6.75 6.95
C ALA A 238 5.63 8.24 7.35
N PRO A 239 5.32 8.57 8.63
CA PRO A 239 5.33 9.95 9.09
C PRO A 239 6.66 10.65 8.82
N GLY A 240 6.61 11.83 8.20
CA GLY A 240 7.80 12.59 7.77
C GLY A 240 8.35 12.20 6.40
N MET A 241 7.75 11.20 5.73
CA MET A 241 8.07 10.86 4.35
C MET A 241 6.97 11.31 3.40
N ARG A 242 7.35 11.93 2.26
CA ARG A 242 6.42 12.31 1.18
C ARG A 242 5.21 13.13 1.65
N GLU A 243 5.42 14.02 2.63
CA GLU A 243 4.33 14.89 3.13
C GLU A 243 3.90 15.89 2.05
N GLU A 244 4.84 16.35 1.20
CA GLU A 244 4.60 17.19 0.03
C GLU A 244 5.03 16.45 -1.24
N ALA A 245 4.34 16.73 -2.36
CA ALA A 245 4.71 16.17 -3.66
C ALA A 245 6.00 16.83 -4.16
N VAL A 246 6.93 16.06 -4.69
CA VAL A 246 8.07 16.56 -5.45
C VAL A 246 7.53 16.94 -6.83
N VAL A 247 7.52 18.23 -7.13
CA VAL A 247 7.22 18.72 -8.48
C VAL A 247 8.53 18.68 -9.26
N ASP A 248 8.66 17.74 -10.19
CA ASP A 248 9.74 17.79 -11.16
C ASP A 248 9.57 19.05 -12.03
N GLU A 249 10.30 20.09 -11.69
CA GLU A 249 10.49 21.25 -12.58
C GLU A 249 11.32 20.77 -13.79
N SER A 250 10.68 20.24 -14.79
CA SER A 250 11.25 20.15 -16.11
C SER A 250 11.59 21.56 -16.58
N PRO A 251 12.83 21.84 -17.03
CA PRO A 251 13.25 23.18 -17.38
C PRO A 251 12.54 23.66 -18.65
N SER A 252 11.39 24.30 -18.50
CA SER A 252 10.84 25.12 -19.57
C SER A 252 11.54 26.46 -19.57
N ASN A 253 12.40 26.66 -20.52
CA ASN A 253 13.03 27.89 -20.96
C ASN A 253 12.06 29.09 -20.94
N SER A 254 12.29 30.06 -20.08
CA SER A 254 12.00 31.46 -20.44
C SER A 254 12.99 32.37 -19.71
N SER A 255 13.84 32.92 -20.52
CA SER A 255 14.76 34.03 -20.29
C SER A 255 14.07 35.27 -19.69
N THR A 256 14.64 36.02 -18.75
CA THR A 256 15.23 37.34 -18.98
C THR A 256 15.42 38.14 -17.69
N LYS A 257 16.67 38.54 -17.53
CA LYS A 257 17.23 39.82 -17.09
C LYS A 257 17.40 40.19 -15.63
N THR A 258 18.65 40.30 -15.35
CA THR A 258 19.51 41.43 -14.92
C THR A 258 19.54 41.81 -13.45
N GLY A 259 20.76 41.76 -12.95
CA GLY A 259 21.19 42.55 -11.81
C GLY A 259 22.43 41.95 -11.09
N LYS A 260 23.62 42.27 -11.59
CA LYS A 260 24.95 42.13 -10.96
C LYS A 260 25.23 43.42 -10.12
N PRO A 261 26.28 43.56 -9.32
CA PRO A 261 27.34 42.62 -8.89
C PRO A 261 27.84 42.84 -7.43
N GLU A 262 28.80 42.03 -7.11
CA GLU A 262 30.11 42.36 -6.51
C GLU A 262 30.48 41.94 -5.08
N LYS A 263 31.54 41.13 -5.05
CA LYS A 263 32.74 41.03 -4.21
C LYS A 263 32.58 40.51 -2.76
N ALA A 264 33.48 39.81 -2.18
CA ALA A 264 34.78 39.24 -2.50
C ALA A 264 35.24 38.30 -1.35
N ILE A 265 35.97 37.26 -1.68
CA ILE A 265 37.17 36.69 -1.04
C ILE A 265 37.26 36.55 0.49
N GLY A 266 37.47 35.32 0.96
CA GLY A 266 37.95 35.06 2.31
C GLY A 266 38.10 33.58 2.64
N GLU A 267 39.19 32.99 2.18
CA GLU A 267 39.76 31.70 2.64
C GLU A 267 40.08 31.72 4.14
N LYS A 268 39.74 30.67 4.91
CA LYS A 268 40.67 30.03 5.85
C LYS A 268 40.10 28.89 6.70
N LYS A 269 40.77 27.76 6.53
CA LYS A 269 41.23 26.79 7.55
C LYS A 269 40.26 26.06 8.48
N ALA A 270 40.43 24.76 8.37
CA ALA A 270 39.97 23.69 9.24
C ALA A 270 40.36 23.76 10.71
N ALA A 271 39.54 23.20 11.56
CA ALA A 271 39.66 22.34 12.75
C ALA A 271 38.99 22.94 14.02
N PRO A 272 38.66 22.14 15.04
CA PRO A 272 38.01 20.87 15.18
C PRO A 272 36.67 20.95 15.98
N ALA A 273 35.93 19.88 16.06
CA ALA A 273 34.67 19.76 16.77
C ALA A 273 34.76 20.05 18.28
N PRO A 274 33.71 20.60 18.87
CA PRO A 274 33.37 20.34 20.25
C PRO A 274 31.94 19.87 20.46
N ALA A 275 31.84 18.82 21.26
CA ALA A 275 30.77 18.46 22.21
C ALA A 275 29.34 19.00 21.99
N ALA A 276 28.43 18.07 21.90
CA ALA A 276 26.97 18.22 21.97
C ALA A 276 26.56 19.15 23.15
N LYS A 277 26.02 20.32 22.82
CA LYS A 277 25.17 21.11 23.73
C LYS A 277 23.73 20.69 23.55
N LYS A 278 23.12 20.20 24.63
CA LYS A 278 21.67 19.98 24.77
C LYS A 278 20.92 21.24 24.31
N SER A 279 20.14 21.14 23.25
CA SER A 279 19.21 22.17 22.86
C SER A 279 18.08 22.21 23.89
N LYS A 280 17.84 23.37 24.47
CA LYS A 280 16.64 23.64 25.27
C LYS A 280 15.45 23.53 24.36
N SER A 281 14.56 22.58 24.65
CA SER A 281 13.28 22.41 23.97
C SER A 281 12.41 23.66 24.15
N ALA A 282 11.75 24.08 23.09
CA ALA A 282 10.74 25.14 23.13
C ALA A 282 9.57 24.73 24.04
N PRO A 283 8.83 25.68 24.67
CA PRO A 283 7.69 25.33 25.51
C PRO A 283 6.61 24.64 24.67
N LEU A 284 6.13 23.52 25.18
CA LEU A 284 5.07 22.71 24.57
C LEU A 284 3.76 23.51 24.40
N SER A 285 3.07 23.31 23.28
CA SER A 285 1.76 23.91 23.05
C SER A 285 0.72 23.35 24.03
N ALA A 286 -0.34 24.15 24.31
CA ALA A 286 -1.41 23.73 25.24
C ALA A 286 -2.07 22.41 24.81
N GLU A 287 -2.19 22.16 23.51
CA GLU A 287 -2.73 20.89 22.97
C GLU A 287 -1.80 19.70 23.20
N GLU A 288 -0.49 19.86 23.03
CA GLU A 288 0.48 18.80 23.30
C GLU A 288 0.53 18.42 24.79
N VAL A 289 0.40 19.40 25.68
CA VAL A 289 0.31 19.14 27.11
C VAL A 289 -0.98 18.38 27.44
N GLN A 290 -2.10 18.69 26.78
CA GLN A 290 -3.37 17.99 26.99
C GLN A 290 -3.32 16.56 26.44
N GLN A 291 -2.74 16.33 25.30
CA GLN A 291 -2.52 14.97 24.76
C GLN A 291 -1.59 14.14 25.65
N ARG A 292 -0.49 14.70 26.11
CA ARG A 292 0.43 14.00 27.02
C ARG A 292 -0.18 13.67 28.37
N THR A 293 -1.04 14.56 28.91
CA THR A 293 -1.77 14.28 30.15
C THR A 293 -2.81 13.19 29.97
N ALA A 294 -3.50 13.12 28.84
CA ALA A 294 -4.44 12.04 28.53
C ALA A 294 -3.72 10.69 28.42
N ILE A 295 -2.58 10.62 27.76
CA ILE A 295 -1.77 9.40 27.63
C ILE A 295 -1.28 8.93 29.01
N THR A 296 -0.81 9.85 29.86
CA THR A 296 -0.35 9.50 31.23
C THR A 296 -1.49 8.98 32.10
N ALA A 297 -2.70 9.51 31.94
CA ALA A 297 -3.89 9.02 32.66
C ALA A 297 -4.26 7.58 32.23
N ILE A 298 -4.20 7.29 30.92
CA ILE A 298 -4.47 5.95 30.40
C ILE A 298 -3.45 4.94 30.93
N ILE A 299 -2.16 5.25 30.88
CA ILE A 299 -1.09 4.36 31.38
C ILE A 299 -1.25 4.10 32.88
N SER A 300 -1.59 5.11 33.67
CA SER A 300 -1.81 4.93 35.11
C SER A 300 -3.04 4.05 35.41
N CYS A 301 -4.09 4.15 34.60
CA CYS A 301 -5.28 3.30 34.72
C CYS A 301 -4.94 1.83 34.41
N TRP A 302 -4.16 1.56 33.38
CA TRP A 302 -3.69 0.20 33.07
C TRP A 302 -2.77 -0.37 34.16
N ALA A 303 -1.94 0.46 34.79
CA ALA A 303 -1.09 0.04 35.90
C ALA A 303 -1.91 -0.38 37.15
N THR A 304 -3.02 0.31 37.43
CA THR A 304 -3.92 -0.10 38.53
C THR A 304 -4.65 -1.41 38.22
N ILE A 305 -5.16 -1.58 36.98
CA ILE A 305 -5.84 -2.80 36.56
C ILE A 305 -4.86 -3.99 36.57
N GLY A 306 -3.65 -3.81 35.99
CA GLY A 306 -2.63 -4.87 35.94
C GLY A 306 -2.16 -5.29 37.34
N SER A 307 -1.95 -4.34 38.28
CA SER A 307 -1.57 -4.67 39.65
C SER A 307 -2.71 -5.35 40.43
N SER A 308 -3.95 -4.98 40.19
CA SER A 308 -5.11 -5.65 40.78
C SER A 308 -5.25 -7.10 40.30
N ALA A 309 -5.07 -7.31 39.00
CA ALA A 309 -5.10 -8.65 38.38
C ALA A 309 -3.95 -9.52 38.90
N ALA A 310 -2.73 -8.98 39.01
CA ALA A 310 -1.58 -9.69 39.55
C ALA A 310 -1.79 -10.14 41.01
N LEU A 311 -2.34 -9.25 41.84
CA LEU A 311 -2.67 -9.58 43.23
C LEU A 311 -3.77 -10.64 43.33
N TYR A 312 -4.77 -10.60 42.42
CA TYR A 312 -5.83 -11.61 42.37
C TYR A 312 -5.27 -13.00 42.00
N PHE A 313 -4.38 -13.09 41.01
CA PHE A 313 -3.75 -14.34 40.59
C PHE A 313 -2.75 -14.92 41.61
N LEU A 314 -2.06 -14.06 42.37
CA LEU A 314 -1.12 -14.49 43.38
C LEU A 314 -1.79 -15.01 44.67
N ASN A 315 -3.02 -14.67 44.93
CA ASN A 315 -3.70 -14.97 46.22
C ASN A 315 -4.84 -16.00 46.09
N GLU A 316 -4.91 -16.76 45.01
CA GLU A 316 -5.80 -17.92 44.71
C GLU A 316 -7.30 -17.83 45.10
N GLN A 317 -7.73 -16.91 45.91
CA GLN A 317 -9.16 -16.65 46.24
C GLN A 317 -9.37 -15.23 46.74
N SER A 318 -10.36 -14.52 46.19
CA SER A 318 -10.95 -13.24 46.58
C SER A 318 -10.02 -12.24 47.32
N LEU A 319 -9.72 -11.12 46.66
CA LEU A 319 -9.01 -9.99 47.29
C LEU A 319 -9.77 -9.50 48.52
N PRO A 320 -9.24 -9.64 49.75
CA PRO A 320 -9.85 -9.02 50.91
C PRO A 320 -9.81 -7.49 50.76
N LEU A 321 -10.87 -6.80 51.13
CA LEU A 321 -11.05 -5.34 50.97
C LEU A 321 -9.83 -4.52 51.44
N GLY A 322 -9.00 -5.06 52.34
CA GLY A 322 -7.79 -4.41 52.87
C GLY A 322 -6.63 -4.22 51.86
N TYR A 323 -6.62 -4.93 50.71
CA TYR A 323 -5.56 -4.81 49.70
C TYR A 323 -5.90 -3.78 48.58
N MET A 324 -7.12 -3.27 48.53
CA MET A 324 -7.54 -2.26 47.55
C MET A 324 -6.70 -0.97 47.49
N PRO A 325 -6.15 -0.41 48.61
CA PRO A 325 -5.35 0.79 48.53
C PRO A 325 -4.00 0.60 47.81
N ILE A 326 -3.46 -0.62 47.74
CA ILE A 326 -2.13 -0.87 47.12
C ILE A 326 -2.12 -0.61 45.58
N PRO A 327 -3.04 -1.16 44.79
CA PRO A 327 -3.11 -0.85 43.34
C PRO A 327 -3.35 0.63 43.06
N ILE A 328 -4.18 1.29 43.88
CA ILE A 328 -4.47 2.71 43.71
C ILE A 328 -3.25 3.56 44.01
N ALA A 329 -2.50 3.24 45.06
CA ALA A 329 -1.27 3.93 45.41
C ALA A 329 -0.19 3.76 44.32
N LEU A 330 -0.04 2.56 43.76
CA LEU A 330 0.87 2.29 42.63
C LEU A 330 0.49 3.10 41.38
N GLY A 331 -0.80 3.14 41.01
CA GLY A 331 -1.26 3.94 39.89
C GLY A 331 -1.03 5.44 40.10
N GLY A 332 -1.23 5.94 41.33
CA GLY A 332 -0.94 7.32 41.70
C GLY A 332 0.54 7.69 41.60
N ILE A 333 1.43 6.80 42.04
CA ILE A 333 2.88 6.99 41.91
C ILE A 333 3.30 7.01 40.41
N VAL A 334 2.81 6.07 39.60
CA VAL A 334 3.09 6.04 38.17
C VAL A 334 2.61 7.32 37.49
N PHE A 335 1.42 7.80 37.82
CA PHE A 335 0.88 9.06 37.31
C PHE A 335 1.74 10.25 37.70
N ALA A 336 2.14 10.36 38.95
CA ALA A 336 2.98 11.46 39.44
C ALA A 336 4.36 11.49 38.79
N VAL A 337 5.01 10.34 38.64
CA VAL A 337 6.33 10.21 37.97
C VAL A 337 6.22 10.55 36.49
N MET A 338 5.25 10.02 35.80
CA MET A 338 5.01 10.30 34.37
C MET A 338 4.69 11.77 34.14
N LYS A 339 3.85 12.37 34.96
CA LYS A 339 3.54 13.81 34.88
C LYS A 339 4.78 14.68 35.14
N ALA A 340 5.63 14.30 36.08
CA ALA A 340 6.85 15.05 36.40
C ALA A 340 7.93 14.93 35.30
N THR A 341 8.00 13.78 34.61
CA THR A 341 9.03 13.53 33.60
C THR A 341 8.58 13.85 32.17
N TYR A 342 7.33 13.57 31.84
CA TYR A 342 6.82 13.62 30.46
C TYR A 342 6.07 14.93 30.12
N CYS A 343 5.43 15.55 31.12
CA CYS A 343 4.70 16.81 30.92
C CYS A 343 5.49 18.08 31.27
N LYS A 344 6.69 17.94 31.84
CA LYS A 344 7.59 19.07 32.20
C LYS A 344 8.76 19.28 31.25
N SER A 345 8.87 18.50 30.18
CA SER A 345 9.99 18.59 29.22
C SER A 345 9.66 19.49 28.05
#